data_5ff9d33d8dd11905799dc406d12b3a6a
#
_entry.id   5ff9d33d8dd11905799dc406d12b3a6a
#
_cell.length_a   1.000
_cell.length_b   1.000
_cell.length_c   1.000
_cell.angle_alpha   90.00
_cell.angle_beta   90.00
_cell.angle_gamma   90.00
#
_symmetry.space_group_name_H-M   'P 1'
#
loop_
_entity.id
_entity.type
_entity.pdbx_description
1 polymer ?
#
loop_
_entity_poly.entity_id
_entity_poly.type
_entity_poly.pdbx_seq_one_letter_code
_entity_poly.pdbx_strand_id
1 'polypeptide(L)' 'MNKKTIWITGGSTGIGKALAIKFANEGWNVAISARREQLLEEISNKYENISSFPLDVTNKSNCKEVFNQIINIFKLF' A
#
# COMPACT_ATOMS: atom_id res chain seq x y z
N MET A 1 16.00 -12.56 -7.32
CA MET A 1 15.66 -12.46 -5.88
C MET A 1 14.27 -11.91 -5.73
N ASN A 2 13.50 -12.51 -4.83
CA ASN A 2 12.13 -12.05 -4.58
C ASN A 2 12.14 -10.83 -3.68
N LYS A 3 11.47 -9.78 -4.13
CA LYS A 3 11.27 -8.61 -3.28
C LYS A 3 10.25 -8.92 -2.19
N LYS A 4 10.49 -8.42 -1.01
CA LYS A 4 9.51 -8.48 0.08
C LYS A 4 8.39 -7.48 -0.18
N THR A 5 7.20 -7.80 0.27
CA THR A 5 6.02 -6.94 0.10
C THR A 5 5.41 -6.65 1.46
N ILE A 6 5.02 -5.41 1.66
CA ILE A 6 4.32 -4.99 2.87
C ILE A 6 3.07 -4.21 2.50
N TRP A 7 2.01 -4.41 3.26
CA TRP A 7 0.75 -3.67 3.11
C TRP A 7 0.53 -2.84 4.37
N ILE A 8 0.45 -1.52 4.19
CA ILE A 8 0.30 -0.57 5.30
C ILE A 8 -1.07 0.11 5.17
N THR A 9 -1.92 -0.07 6.17
CA THR A 9 -3.17 0.68 6.27
C THR A 9 -2.91 1.98 7.02
N GLY A 10 -3.63 3.04 6.65
CA GLY A 10 -3.36 4.36 7.20
C GLY A 10 -2.07 4.96 6.66
N GLY A 11 -1.66 4.58 5.45
CA GLY A 11 -0.37 4.96 4.87
C GLY A 11 -0.28 6.37 4.31
N SER A 12 -1.36 7.16 4.36
CA SER A 12 -1.38 8.48 3.73
C SER A 12 -0.77 9.59 4.58
N THR A 13 -0.67 9.42 5.89
CA THR A 13 -0.15 10.44 6.79
C THR A 13 0.59 9.82 7.97
N GLY A 14 1.36 10.65 8.70
CA GLY A 14 1.97 10.28 9.96
C GLY A 14 2.92 9.09 9.88
N ILE A 15 2.80 8.20 10.84
CA ILE A 15 3.67 7.03 10.99
C ILE A 15 3.54 6.09 9.80
N GLY A 16 2.32 5.88 9.31
CA GLY A 16 2.09 5.00 8.16
C GLY A 16 2.81 5.48 6.92
N LYS A 17 2.76 6.79 6.63
CA LYS A 17 3.47 7.37 5.49
C LYS A 17 4.98 7.21 5.66
N ALA A 18 5.50 7.51 6.85
CA ALA A 18 6.93 7.40 7.12
C ALA A 18 7.43 5.96 6.94
N LEU A 19 6.66 4.98 7.42
CA LEU A 19 6.98 3.56 7.23
C LEU A 19 6.96 3.16 5.77
N ALA A 20 5.96 3.61 5.02
CA ALA A 20 5.86 3.29 3.59
C ALA A 20 7.11 3.78 2.84
N ILE A 21 7.53 5.01 3.10
CA ILE A 21 8.70 5.59 2.46
C ILE A 21 9.97 4.83 2.86
N LYS A 22 10.08 4.48 4.14
CA LYS A 22 11.25 3.74 4.62
C LYS A 22 11.37 2.38 3.93
N PHE A 23 10.29 1.61 3.89
CA PHE A 23 10.32 0.30 3.23
C PHE A 23 10.53 0.41 1.73
N ALA A 24 9.97 1.44 1.09
CA ALA A 24 10.19 1.68 -0.32
C ALA A 24 11.68 1.96 -0.60
N ASN A 25 12.32 2.76 0.24
CA ASN A 25 13.75 3.06 0.10
C ASN A 25 14.63 1.83 0.34
N GLU A 26 14.13 0.85 1.07
CA GLU A 26 14.83 -0.42 1.29
C GLU A 26 14.56 -1.45 0.19
N GLY A 27 13.82 -1.08 -0.83
CA GLY A 27 13.56 -1.94 -1.99
C GLY A 27 12.36 -2.87 -1.86
N TRP A 28 11.53 -2.69 -0.86
CA TRP A 28 10.32 -3.48 -0.71
C TRP A 28 9.25 -3.04 -1.71
N ASN A 29 8.38 -3.96 -2.09
CA ASN A 29 7.11 -3.60 -2.70
C ASN A 29 6.18 -3.14 -1.59
N VAL A 30 5.63 -1.93 -1.72
CA VAL A 30 4.80 -1.35 -0.68
C VAL A 30 3.40 -1.11 -1.22
N ALA A 31 2.41 -1.68 -0.57
CA ALA A 31 1.01 -1.37 -0.81
C ALA A 31 0.53 -0.46 0.32
N ILE A 32 -0.07 0.67 -0.02
CA ILE A 32 -0.61 1.59 0.98
C ILE A 32 -2.11 1.75 0.79
N SER A 33 -2.84 1.80 1.90
CA SER A 33 -4.28 1.96 1.90
C SER A 33 -4.71 3.00 2.92
N ALA A 34 -5.68 3.81 2.55
CA ALA A 34 -6.34 4.79 3.42
C ALA A 34 -7.61 5.24 2.72
N ARG A 35 -8.44 6.01 3.41
CA ARG A 35 -9.67 6.53 2.82
C ARG A 35 -9.42 7.61 1.78
N ARG A 36 -8.40 8.44 1.99
CA ARG A 36 -8.13 9.59 1.12
C ARG A 36 -7.29 9.17 -0.06
N GLU A 37 -7.96 8.85 -1.16
CA GLU A 37 -7.32 8.40 -2.39
C GLU A 37 -6.29 9.37 -2.93
N GLN A 38 -6.61 10.67 -2.89
CA GLN A 38 -5.72 11.70 -3.42
C GLN A 38 -4.36 11.71 -2.72
N LEU A 39 -4.35 11.56 -1.39
CA LEU A 39 -3.10 11.54 -0.64
C LEU A 39 -2.29 10.28 -0.95
N LEU A 40 -2.97 9.15 -1.14
CA LEU A 40 -2.31 7.91 -1.54
C LEU A 40 -1.65 8.04 -2.90
N GLU A 41 -2.34 8.65 -3.85
CA GLU A 41 -1.81 8.84 -5.21
C GLU A 41 -0.58 9.73 -5.20
N GLU A 42 -0.58 10.78 -4.40
CA GLU A 42 0.59 11.66 -4.28
C GLU A 42 1.83 10.90 -3.83
N ILE A 43 1.65 9.98 -2.88
CA ILE A 43 2.77 9.16 -2.40
C ILE A 43 3.20 8.15 -3.46
N SER A 44 2.25 7.43 -4.06
CA SER A 44 2.58 6.40 -5.04
C SER A 44 3.22 6.98 -6.30
N ASN A 45 2.89 8.21 -6.66
CA ASN A 45 3.50 8.86 -7.81
C ASN A 45 4.96 9.25 -7.58
N LYS A 46 5.37 9.40 -6.34
CA LYS A 46 6.76 9.74 -5.99
C LYS A 46 7.67 8.54 -5.88
N TYR A 47 7.12 7.36 -5.65
CA TYR A 47 7.89 6.14 -5.40
C TYR A 47 7.40 5.04 -6.31
N GLU A 48 8.27 4.56 -7.18
CA GLU A 48 7.94 3.54 -8.17
C GLU A 48 7.40 2.25 -7.55
N ASN A 49 7.93 1.88 -6.40
CA ASN A 49 7.56 0.63 -5.73
C ASN A 49 6.46 0.79 -4.67
N ILE A 50 5.80 1.94 -4.61
CA ILE A 50 4.62 2.13 -3.77
C ILE A 50 3.39 2.14 -4.65
N SER A 51 2.42 1.28 -4.33
CA SER A 51 1.14 1.20 -5.02
C SER A 51 0.01 1.56 -4.08
N SER A 52 -0.95 2.33 -4.55
CA SER A 52 -2.07 2.79 -3.74
C SER A 52 -3.31 1.93 -3.94
N PHE A 53 -3.97 1.60 -2.84
CA PHE A 53 -5.21 0.83 -2.81
C PHE A 53 -6.17 1.50 -1.84
N PRO A 54 -7.03 2.42 -2.32
CA PRO A 54 -8.00 3.09 -1.43
C PRO A 54 -8.85 2.06 -0.69
N LEU A 55 -9.05 2.28 0.60
CA LEU A 55 -9.69 1.29 1.45
C LEU A 55 -10.40 1.94 2.62
N ASP A 56 -11.64 1.52 2.85
CA ASP A 56 -12.36 1.79 4.08
C ASP A 56 -12.25 0.55 4.98
N VAL A 57 -11.43 0.65 6.03
CA VAL A 57 -11.18 -0.50 6.92
C VAL A 57 -12.40 -0.94 7.70
N THR A 58 -13.46 -0.12 7.76
CA THR A 58 -14.71 -0.51 8.40
C THR A 58 -15.57 -1.40 7.52
N ASN A 59 -15.25 -1.54 6.25
CA ASN A 59 -15.96 -2.37 5.28
C ASN A 59 -15.20 -3.67 5.04
N LYS A 60 -15.68 -4.76 5.62
CA LYS A 60 -15.00 -6.06 5.53
C LYS A 60 -14.87 -6.57 4.10
N SER A 61 -15.91 -6.37 3.28
CA SER A 61 -15.87 -6.79 1.88
C SER A 61 -14.80 -6.04 1.10
N ASN A 62 -14.66 -4.74 1.36
CA ASN A 62 -13.65 -3.92 0.71
C ASN A 62 -12.23 -4.37 1.12
N CYS A 63 -12.03 -4.69 2.40
CA CYS A 63 -10.73 -5.19 2.87
C CYS A 63 -10.34 -6.48 2.13
N LYS A 64 -11.28 -7.39 1.97
CA LYS A 64 -11.05 -8.65 1.29
C LYS A 64 -10.74 -8.45 -0.19
N GLU A 65 -11.47 -7.56 -0.86
CA GLU A 65 -11.20 -7.23 -2.26
C GLU A 65 -9.80 -6.66 -2.45
N VAL A 66 -9.41 -5.72 -1.60
CA VAL A 66 -8.09 -5.10 -1.68
C VAL A 66 -7.00 -6.11 -1.39
N PHE A 67 -7.18 -6.96 -0.40
CA PHE A 67 -6.23 -8.04 -0.10
C PHE A 67 -5.99 -8.91 -1.34
N ASN A 68 -7.08 -9.33 -2.00
CA ASN A 68 -6.98 -10.14 -3.21
C ASN A 68 -6.29 -9.40 -4.36
N GLN A 69 -6.56 -8.10 -4.51
CA GLN A 69 -5.89 -7.28 -5.52
C GLN A 69 -4.38 -7.23 -5.28
N ILE A 70 -3.97 -7.04 -4.02
CA ILE A 70 -2.56 -6.99 -3.66
C ILE A 70 -1.87 -8.32 -3.96
N ILE A 71 -2.51 -9.43 -3.61
CA ILE A 71 -1.97 -10.76 -3.89
C ILE A 71 -1.77 -10.96 -5.40
N ASN A 72 -2.75 -10.56 -6.20
CA ASN A 72 -2.69 -10.73 -7.64
C ASN A 72 -1.64 -9.83 -8.29
N ILE A 73 -1.55 -8.57 -7.86
CA ILE A 73 -0.61 -7.61 -8.44
C ILE A 73 0.83 -7.99 -8.12
N PHE A 74 1.10 -8.39 -6.89
CA PHE A 74 2.46 -8.75 -6.48
C PHE A 74 2.76 -10.24 -6.60
N LYS A 75 1.78 -11.02 -7.01
CA LYS A 75 1.91 -12.49 -7.22
C LYS A 75 2.47 -13.20 -6.00
N LEU A 76 1.84 -12.95 -4.84
CA LEU A 76 2.33 -13.45 -3.57
C LEU A 76 2.00 -14.93 -3.30
N PHE A 77 0.99 -15.48 -3.95
CA PHE A 77 0.59 -16.87 -3.78
C PHE A 77 0.33 -17.54 -5.12
#